data_38cc1b1b3d5d999f1c22cecfe9b4f6db
#
_entry.id   38cc1b1b3d5d999f1c22cecfe9b4f6db
#
_cell.length_a   1.000
_cell.length_b   1.000
_cell.length_c   1.000
_cell.angle_alpha   90.00
_cell.angle_beta   90.00
_cell.angle_gamma   90.00
#
_symmetry.space_group_name_H-M   'P 1'
#
loop_
_entity.id
_entity.type
_entity.pdbx_description
1 polymer ?
#
loop_
_entity_poly.entity_id
_entity_poly.type
_entity_poly.pdbx_seq_one_letter_code
_entity_poly.pdbx_strand_id
1 'polypeptide(L)'
;MDWDLAIKRNSKALKGIIDVLFALLGLDGTDAASRIPRSLHSAVLGVLRPAESAVRRLIVIAARNVVVKLAPSRPMRLGKVIGKGGGSSLPSFQLFDPRKRLKPVRVMKFTRLVPRIRFIGPDPRVAALFPAPRPVVEPPPPPDGRVSATRLHRRLQALKLALDDLPHQAKRLVRWQERRKASPWPKSTMPLRSGRPPGYRRKPIHEVDEVLVECDFLAWEAMKPDTS
;
A
#
# COMPACT_ATOMS: atom_id res chain seq x y z
N MET A 1 9.69 -23.42 17.04
CA MET A 1 10.20 -22.43 16.08
C MET A 1 10.57 -21.16 16.85
N ASP A 2 11.78 -20.66 16.68
CA ASP A 2 12.24 -19.45 17.39
C ASP A 2 11.79 -18.18 16.63
N TRP A 3 10.67 -17.62 17.08
CA TRP A 3 10.05 -16.45 16.48
C TRP A 3 10.88 -15.17 16.70
N ASP A 4 11.54 -15.03 17.83
CA ASP A 4 12.30 -13.83 18.16
C ASP A 4 13.56 -13.74 17.31
N LEU A 5 14.22 -14.87 17.09
CA LEU A 5 15.36 -14.96 16.19
C LEU A 5 14.95 -14.65 14.74
N ALA A 6 13.82 -15.20 14.30
CA ALA A 6 13.29 -14.92 12.96
C ALA A 6 12.94 -13.43 12.76
N ILE A 7 12.30 -12.81 13.77
CA ILE A 7 12.01 -11.36 13.76
C ILE A 7 13.31 -10.55 13.70
N LYS A 8 14.29 -10.86 14.54
CA LYS A 8 15.58 -10.15 14.58
C LYS A 8 16.32 -10.25 13.24
N ARG A 9 16.42 -11.46 12.67
CA ARG A 9 17.08 -11.69 11.38
C ARG A 9 16.43 -10.90 10.25
N ASN A 10 15.13 -11.05 10.08
CA ASN A 10 14.42 -10.42 9.00
C ASN A 10 14.31 -8.89 9.17
N SER A 11 14.19 -8.38 10.40
CA SER A 11 14.21 -6.94 10.64
C SER A 11 15.58 -6.32 10.33
N LYS A 12 16.68 -7.03 10.65
CA LYS A 12 18.04 -6.58 10.31
C LYS A 12 18.24 -6.50 8.78
N ALA A 13 17.84 -7.54 8.06
CA ALA A 13 17.92 -7.56 6.59
C ALA A 13 17.10 -6.41 5.97
N LEU A 14 15.86 -6.21 6.44
CA LEU A 14 15.01 -5.12 5.95
C LEU A 14 15.56 -3.73 6.27
N LYS A 15 16.19 -3.54 7.44
CA LYS A 15 16.85 -2.27 7.77
C LYS A 15 17.99 -1.98 6.80
N GLY A 16 18.85 -2.96 6.53
CA GLY A 16 19.93 -2.81 5.53
C GLY A 16 19.39 -2.43 4.14
N ILE A 17 18.34 -3.10 3.68
CA ILE A 17 17.69 -2.78 2.40
C ILE A 17 17.15 -1.33 2.38
N ILE A 18 16.53 -0.88 3.48
CA ILE A 18 16.00 0.48 3.58
C ILE A 18 17.12 1.51 3.57
N ASP A 19 18.21 1.27 4.29
CA ASP A 19 19.35 2.17 4.32
C ASP A 19 19.97 2.32 2.92
N VAL A 20 20.09 1.23 2.16
CA VAL A 20 20.49 1.28 0.74
C VAL A 20 19.51 2.12 -0.10
N LEU A 21 18.19 2.01 0.14
CA LEU A 21 17.22 2.82 -0.59
C LEU A 21 17.30 4.31 -0.22
N PHE A 22 17.62 4.65 1.03
CA PHE A 22 17.86 6.02 1.44
C PHE A 22 19.12 6.58 0.75
N ALA A 23 20.21 5.82 0.74
CA ALA A 23 21.45 6.20 0.06
C ALA A 23 21.25 6.42 -1.46
N LEU A 24 20.53 5.50 -2.13
CA LEU A 24 20.20 5.61 -3.56
C LEU A 24 19.37 6.86 -3.91
N LEU A 25 18.58 7.33 -2.97
CA LEU A 25 17.76 8.53 -3.16
C LEU A 25 18.46 9.82 -2.72
N GLY A 26 19.69 9.72 -2.16
CA GLY A 26 20.41 10.87 -1.61
C GLY A 26 19.67 11.53 -0.44
N LEU A 27 18.92 10.75 0.34
CA LEU A 27 18.07 11.24 1.42
C LEU A 27 18.79 11.28 2.78
N ASP A 28 20.09 11.05 2.80
CA ASP A 28 20.92 11.10 4.02
C ASP A 28 21.17 12.54 4.50
N GLY A 29 20.80 13.53 3.68
CA GLY A 29 20.87 14.97 4.00
C GLY A 29 19.49 15.64 4.04
N THR A 30 19.48 16.88 4.55
CA THR A 30 18.29 17.72 4.71
C THR A 30 17.58 18.10 3.40
N ASP A 31 18.30 18.01 2.27
CA ASP A 31 17.77 18.31 0.94
C ASP A 31 17.38 17.05 0.19
N ALA A 32 16.22 16.50 0.57
CA ALA A 32 15.61 15.43 -0.21
C ALA A 32 15.38 15.91 -1.65
N ALA A 33 16.02 15.24 -2.62
CA ALA A 33 15.83 15.53 -4.03
C ALA A 33 14.33 15.56 -4.34
N SER A 34 13.78 16.73 -4.60
CA SER A 34 12.34 16.92 -4.81
C SER A 34 11.83 16.17 -6.04
N ARG A 35 12.73 15.93 -7.01
CA ARG A 35 12.44 15.23 -8.27
C ARG A 35 13.56 14.26 -8.65
N ILE A 36 13.18 13.03 -8.97
CA ILE A 36 14.06 11.94 -9.38
C ILE A 36 13.71 11.43 -10.79
N PRO A 37 14.65 10.82 -11.53
CA PRO A 37 14.37 10.17 -12.80
C PRO A 37 13.28 9.10 -12.64
N ARG A 38 12.42 8.96 -13.64
CA ARG A 38 11.32 7.97 -13.63
C ARG A 38 11.83 6.54 -13.55
N SER A 39 12.97 6.23 -14.13
CA SER A 39 13.62 4.93 -14.05
C SER A 39 14.00 4.58 -12.61
N LEU A 40 14.68 5.51 -11.92
CA LEU A 40 15.06 5.35 -10.52
C LEU A 40 13.81 5.21 -9.60
N HIS A 41 12.80 6.06 -9.82
CA HIS A 41 11.53 5.97 -9.10
C HIS A 41 10.90 4.57 -9.25
N SER A 42 10.89 4.00 -10.47
CA SER A 42 10.33 2.66 -10.73
C SER A 42 11.17 1.57 -10.09
N ALA A 43 12.50 1.66 -10.14
CA ALA A 43 13.41 0.72 -9.51
C ALA A 43 13.21 0.70 -7.98
N VAL A 44 13.20 1.87 -7.34
CA VAL A 44 12.97 1.96 -5.89
C VAL A 44 11.59 1.41 -5.50
N LEU A 45 10.53 1.70 -6.27
CA LEU A 45 9.21 1.11 -6.03
C LEU A 45 9.21 -0.41 -6.17
N GLY A 46 10.06 -0.95 -7.04
CA GLY A 46 10.23 -2.38 -7.23
C GLY A 46 10.73 -3.09 -5.98
N VAL A 47 11.55 -2.43 -5.16
CA VAL A 47 12.09 -2.93 -3.89
C VAL A 47 11.21 -2.53 -2.70
N LEU A 48 10.69 -1.29 -2.70
CA LEU A 48 9.89 -0.76 -1.59
C LEU A 48 8.57 -1.53 -1.37
N ARG A 49 7.89 -1.93 -2.45
CA ARG A 49 6.61 -2.66 -2.33
C ARG A 49 6.74 -4.02 -1.63
N PRO A 50 7.69 -4.90 -2.01
CA PRO A 50 7.93 -6.13 -1.27
C PRO A 50 8.42 -5.87 0.15
N ALA A 51 9.27 -4.85 0.41
CA ALA A 51 9.72 -4.49 1.73
C ALA A 51 8.55 -4.07 2.66
N GLU A 52 7.66 -3.20 2.22
CA GLU A 52 6.44 -2.85 2.97
C GLU A 52 5.58 -4.08 3.28
N SER A 53 5.50 -4.99 2.32
CA SER A 53 4.74 -6.23 2.47
C SER A 53 5.39 -7.15 3.51
N ALA A 54 6.71 -7.29 3.51
CA ALA A 54 7.46 -8.06 4.50
C ALA A 54 7.31 -7.47 5.91
N VAL A 55 7.41 -6.14 6.07
CA VAL A 55 7.22 -5.48 7.37
C VAL A 55 5.82 -5.71 7.93
N ARG A 56 4.76 -5.68 7.10
CA ARG A 56 3.40 -6.03 7.57
C ARG A 56 3.34 -7.43 8.16
N ARG A 57 4.04 -8.37 7.55
CA ARG A 57 4.13 -9.76 8.01
C ARG A 57 4.90 -9.88 9.30
N LEU A 58 6.03 -9.18 9.42
CA LEU A 58 6.76 -9.10 10.69
C LEU A 58 5.91 -8.53 11.83
N ILE A 59 5.10 -7.51 11.54
CA ILE A 59 4.16 -6.95 12.52
C ILE A 59 3.13 -7.99 12.95
N VAL A 60 2.63 -8.82 12.02
CA VAL A 60 1.70 -9.91 12.35
C VAL A 60 2.37 -10.97 13.23
N ILE A 61 3.60 -11.36 12.92
CA ILE A 61 4.38 -12.31 13.71
C ILE A 61 4.62 -11.73 15.12
N ALA A 62 5.05 -10.48 15.22
CA ALA A 62 5.27 -9.79 16.49
C ALA A 62 3.99 -9.60 17.32
N ALA A 63 2.83 -9.60 16.66
CA ALA A 63 1.53 -9.45 17.32
C ALA A 63 0.98 -10.76 17.92
N ARG A 64 1.59 -11.92 17.63
CA ARG A 64 1.10 -13.24 18.03
C ARG A 64 0.81 -13.36 19.54
N ASN A 65 1.73 -12.93 20.37
CA ASN A 65 1.67 -13.08 21.83
C ASN A 65 1.26 -11.79 22.55
N VAL A 66 0.81 -10.76 21.81
CA VAL A 66 0.47 -9.47 22.40
C VAL A 66 -0.98 -9.45 22.82
N VAL A 67 -1.23 -9.35 24.11
CA VAL A 67 -2.57 -9.15 24.67
C VAL A 67 -2.76 -7.68 25.01
N VAL A 68 -3.86 -7.08 24.52
CA VAL A 68 -4.17 -5.67 24.76
C VAL A 68 -5.56 -5.54 25.37
N LYS A 69 -5.66 -4.94 26.55
CA LYS A 69 -6.93 -4.55 27.13
C LYS A 69 -7.43 -3.27 26.41
N LEU A 70 -8.63 -3.34 25.82
CA LEU A 70 -9.26 -2.19 25.21
C LEU A 70 -9.80 -1.26 26.32
N ALA A 71 -9.39 0.00 26.28
CA ALA A 71 -10.11 1.02 27.05
C ALA A 71 -11.52 1.21 26.48
N PRO A 72 -12.53 1.47 27.31
CA PRO A 72 -13.89 1.75 26.83
C PRO A 72 -13.85 2.91 25.83
N SER A 73 -14.68 2.77 24.78
CA SER A 73 -14.74 3.83 23.76
C SER A 73 -15.22 5.12 24.40
N ARG A 74 -14.43 6.18 24.26
CA ARG A 74 -14.90 7.51 24.69
C ARG A 74 -16.17 7.85 23.91
N PRO A 75 -17.24 8.32 24.60
CA PRO A 75 -18.44 8.76 23.93
C PRO A 75 -18.07 9.84 22.91
N MET A 76 -18.56 9.67 21.70
CA MET A 76 -18.31 10.60 20.60
C MET A 76 -18.94 11.96 21.00
N ARG A 77 -18.10 12.94 21.31
CA ARG A 77 -18.59 14.31 21.55
C ARG A 77 -19.09 14.85 20.21
N LEU A 78 -20.39 14.81 20.01
CA LEU A 78 -21.06 15.51 18.91
C LEU A 78 -20.72 17.01 19.06
N GLY A 79 -19.99 17.57 18.11
CA GLY A 79 -19.76 19.00 18.03
C GLY A 79 -18.33 19.49 17.84
N LYS A 80 -17.33 18.64 17.91
CA LYS A 80 -15.98 19.07 17.54
C LYS A 80 -15.76 18.82 16.04
N VAL A 81 -16.04 19.82 15.23
CA VAL A 81 -15.51 19.89 13.87
C VAL A 81 -13.99 19.73 14.01
N ILE A 82 -13.49 18.57 13.64
CA ILE A 82 -12.05 18.31 13.60
C ILE A 82 -11.52 19.21 12.50
N GLY A 83 -11.11 20.42 12.89
CA GLY A 83 -10.32 21.26 12.03
C GLY A 83 -9.17 20.39 11.50
N LYS A 84 -8.93 20.41 10.21
CA LYS A 84 -7.73 19.81 9.62
C LYS A 84 -6.53 20.48 10.26
N GLY A 85 -6.14 19.99 11.43
CA GLY A 85 -4.91 20.39 12.07
C GLY A 85 -3.78 20.07 11.12
N GLY A 86 -3.22 21.08 10.50
CA GLY A 86 -2.01 21.02 9.66
C GLY A 86 -0.76 20.75 10.49
N GLY A 87 -0.87 19.90 11.51
CA GLY A 87 0.30 19.40 12.22
C GLY A 87 1.09 18.46 11.32
N SER A 88 2.36 18.68 11.20
CA SER A 88 3.35 17.76 10.62
C SER A 88 3.35 16.46 11.40
N SER A 89 2.32 15.63 11.19
CA SER A 89 2.30 14.31 11.79
C SER A 89 3.29 13.42 11.05
N LEU A 90 4.17 12.79 11.83
CA LEU A 90 5.07 11.76 11.30
C LEU A 90 4.28 10.76 10.44
N PRO A 91 4.84 10.33 9.31
CA PRO A 91 4.14 9.44 8.40
C PRO A 91 3.82 8.11 9.08
N SER A 92 2.54 7.79 9.16
CA SER A 92 2.07 6.55 9.78
C SER A 92 2.17 5.38 8.80
N PHE A 93 2.73 4.25 9.24
CA PHE A 93 2.82 3.03 8.44
C PHE A 93 1.45 2.37 8.25
N GLN A 94 1.18 1.93 7.03
CA GLN A 94 -0.08 1.25 6.67
C GLN A 94 -0.02 -0.24 7.03
N LEU A 95 -0.74 -0.64 8.08
CA LEU A 95 -0.71 -2.01 8.63
C LEU A 95 -1.34 -3.07 7.72
N PHE A 96 -2.20 -2.68 6.79
CA PHE A 96 -3.01 -3.61 6.00
C PHE A 96 -2.49 -3.73 4.58
N ASP A 97 -2.57 -4.94 4.04
CA ASP A 97 -2.29 -5.14 2.63
C ASP A 97 -3.29 -4.36 1.76
N PRO A 98 -2.81 -3.68 0.69
CA PRO A 98 -3.68 -2.98 -0.23
C PRO A 98 -4.60 -3.98 -0.93
N ARG A 99 -5.90 -3.90 -0.68
CA ARG A 99 -6.91 -4.67 -1.39
C ARG A 99 -7.28 -3.94 -2.68
N LYS A 100 -7.32 -4.65 -3.78
CA LYS A 100 -7.90 -4.11 -5.01
C LYS A 100 -9.37 -3.83 -4.72
N ARG A 101 -9.71 -2.57 -4.49
CA ARG A 101 -11.12 -2.16 -4.50
C ARG A 101 -11.55 -2.21 -5.96
N LEU A 102 -12.38 -3.19 -6.30
CA LEU A 102 -13.15 -3.09 -7.53
C LEU A 102 -13.94 -1.79 -7.38
N LYS A 103 -13.62 -0.79 -8.21
CA LYS A 103 -14.49 0.38 -8.30
C LYS A 103 -15.87 -0.19 -8.62
N PRO A 104 -16.91 0.16 -7.87
CA PRO A 104 -18.25 -0.26 -8.26
C PRO A 104 -18.38 0.16 -9.73
N VAL A 105 -18.65 -0.82 -10.58
CA VAL A 105 -18.98 -0.54 -11.97
C VAL A 105 -20.10 0.47 -11.85
N ARG A 106 -19.86 1.71 -12.28
CA ARG A 106 -20.96 2.66 -12.45
C ARG A 106 -21.92 1.94 -13.36
N VAL A 107 -22.97 1.39 -12.77
CA VAL A 107 -24.09 0.89 -13.56
C VAL A 107 -24.55 2.14 -14.30
N MET A 108 -24.06 2.30 -15.52
CA MET A 108 -24.64 3.28 -16.42
C MET A 108 -26.11 2.88 -16.42
N LYS A 109 -26.97 3.75 -15.87
CA LYS A 109 -28.39 3.64 -16.08
C LYS A 109 -28.54 3.73 -17.59
N PHE A 110 -28.60 2.58 -18.22
CA PHE A 110 -29.00 2.48 -19.61
C PHE A 110 -30.43 3.03 -19.64
N THR A 111 -30.55 4.34 -19.77
CA THR A 111 -31.76 4.90 -20.35
C THR A 111 -31.86 4.17 -21.65
N ARG A 112 -32.96 3.41 -21.82
CA ARG A 112 -33.28 2.55 -22.93
C ARG A 112 -32.99 3.21 -24.30
N LEU A 113 -31.73 3.33 -24.64
CA LEU A 113 -31.29 3.54 -26.00
C LEU A 113 -31.21 2.13 -26.60
N VAL A 114 -32.35 1.66 -27.04
CA VAL A 114 -32.37 0.55 -27.99
C VAL A 114 -31.33 0.90 -29.06
N PRO A 115 -30.30 0.03 -29.27
CA PRO A 115 -29.33 0.30 -30.31
C PRO A 115 -30.09 0.37 -31.63
N ARG A 116 -30.38 1.57 -32.09
CA ARG A 116 -30.91 1.78 -33.41
C ARG A 116 -29.75 1.52 -34.35
N ILE A 117 -29.75 0.37 -34.99
CA ILE A 117 -28.89 0.09 -36.14
C ILE A 117 -29.32 1.12 -37.19
N ARG A 118 -28.66 2.26 -37.23
CA ARG A 118 -28.82 3.20 -38.34
C ARG A 118 -28.01 2.61 -39.48
N PHE A 119 -28.70 2.30 -40.53
CA PHE A 119 -28.08 1.92 -41.79
C PHE A 119 -27.17 3.08 -42.21
N ILE A 120 -25.85 2.86 -42.15
CA ILE A 120 -24.88 3.83 -42.63
C ILE A 120 -24.78 3.64 -44.12
N GLY A 121 -25.78 4.18 -44.85
CA GLY A 121 -25.64 4.38 -46.28
C GLY A 121 -24.71 5.58 -46.54
N PRO A 122 -24.12 5.67 -47.72
CA PRO A 122 -23.27 6.80 -48.10
C PRO A 122 -24.12 8.06 -48.33
N ASP A 123 -24.78 8.56 -47.29
CA ASP A 123 -25.51 9.82 -47.34
C ASP A 123 -24.50 10.96 -47.19
N PRO A 124 -24.35 11.85 -48.19
CA PRO A 124 -23.43 12.98 -48.10
C PRO A 124 -23.70 13.91 -46.91
N ARG A 125 -24.93 13.86 -46.34
CA ARG A 125 -25.28 14.59 -45.13
C ARG A 125 -24.64 13.98 -43.90
N VAL A 126 -24.30 12.70 -43.92
CA VAL A 126 -23.60 12.01 -42.79
C VAL A 126 -22.12 12.34 -42.80
N ALA A 127 -21.51 12.54 -43.97
CA ALA A 127 -20.11 12.97 -44.09
C ALA A 127 -19.86 14.35 -43.44
N ALA A 128 -20.84 15.23 -43.45
CA ALA A 128 -20.77 16.55 -42.81
C ALA A 128 -20.89 16.47 -41.26
N LEU A 129 -21.36 15.35 -40.73
CA LEU A 129 -21.47 15.12 -39.27
C LEU A 129 -20.19 14.54 -38.64
N PHE A 130 -19.27 14.06 -39.46
CA PHE A 130 -17.96 13.66 -39.01
C PHE A 130 -17.03 14.87 -39.21
N PRO A 131 -16.71 15.60 -38.11
CA PRO A 131 -15.69 16.63 -38.22
C PRO A 131 -14.42 15.98 -38.76
N ALA A 132 -13.76 16.63 -39.70
CA ALA A 132 -12.47 16.19 -40.20
C ALA A 132 -11.57 15.74 -39.03
N PRO A 133 -10.83 14.63 -39.16
CA PRO A 133 -10.00 14.14 -38.06
C PRO A 133 -9.18 15.31 -37.55
N ARG A 134 -9.41 15.67 -36.29
CA ARG A 134 -8.64 16.74 -35.65
C ARG A 134 -7.18 16.40 -35.87
N PRO A 135 -6.33 17.35 -36.30
CA PRO A 135 -4.91 17.10 -36.38
C PRO A 135 -4.49 16.49 -35.06
N VAL A 136 -3.86 15.32 -35.12
CA VAL A 136 -3.31 14.66 -33.94
C VAL A 136 -2.27 15.63 -33.37
N VAL A 137 -2.71 16.43 -32.42
CA VAL A 137 -1.79 17.26 -31.65
C VAL A 137 -0.91 16.24 -30.91
N GLU A 138 0.32 16.06 -31.38
CA GLU A 138 1.29 15.26 -30.66
C GLU A 138 1.27 15.72 -29.21
N PRO A 139 1.03 14.80 -28.24
CA PRO A 139 1.06 15.18 -26.84
C PRO A 139 2.39 15.85 -26.58
N PRO A 140 2.42 16.99 -25.87
CA PRO A 140 3.66 17.70 -25.59
C PRO A 140 4.65 16.69 -25.02
N PRO A 141 5.93 16.74 -25.42
CA PRO A 141 6.95 15.82 -24.93
C PRO A 141 6.86 15.77 -23.40
N PRO A 142 6.91 14.56 -22.78
CA PRO A 142 6.71 14.42 -21.35
C PRO A 142 7.70 15.35 -20.64
N PRO A 143 7.23 16.24 -19.74
CA PRO A 143 8.10 17.17 -19.06
C PRO A 143 9.20 16.36 -18.36
N ASP A 144 10.45 16.64 -18.66
CA ASP A 144 11.71 16.10 -18.13
C ASP A 144 11.55 14.79 -17.35
N GLY A 145 11.16 13.72 -17.81
CA GLY A 145 11.06 12.39 -17.19
C GLY A 145 11.23 12.25 -15.67
N ARG A 146 11.21 13.39 -14.96
CA ARG A 146 11.43 13.50 -13.51
C ARG A 146 10.10 13.51 -12.75
N VAL A 147 10.02 12.66 -11.73
CA VAL A 147 8.82 12.47 -10.89
C VAL A 147 9.12 12.99 -9.48
N SER A 148 8.10 13.54 -8.81
CA SER A 148 8.24 13.96 -7.42
C SER A 148 8.55 12.77 -6.49
N ALA A 149 9.62 12.90 -5.71
CA ALA A 149 10.07 11.90 -4.75
C ALA A 149 9.35 11.99 -3.39
N THR A 150 8.58 13.05 -3.13
CA THR A 150 7.98 13.34 -1.83
C THR A 150 7.13 12.17 -1.28
N ARG A 151 6.32 11.54 -2.13
CA ARG A 151 5.53 10.36 -1.74
C ARG A 151 6.40 9.17 -1.37
N LEU A 152 7.46 8.97 -2.14
CA LEU A 152 8.40 7.87 -1.95
C LEU A 152 9.14 8.04 -0.63
N HIS A 153 9.66 9.24 -0.37
CA HIS A 153 10.31 9.60 0.88
C HIS A 153 9.41 9.35 2.09
N ARG A 154 8.18 9.85 2.08
CA ARG A 154 7.21 9.61 3.17
C ARG A 154 6.97 8.13 3.42
N ARG A 155 6.90 7.31 2.38
CA ARG A 155 6.72 5.86 2.51
C ARG A 155 7.94 5.18 3.11
N LEU A 156 9.15 5.53 2.66
CA LEU A 156 10.41 5.02 3.22
C LEU A 156 10.56 5.41 4.69
N GLN A 157 10.28 6.66 5.02
CA GLN A 157 10.34 7.14 6.39
C GLN A 157 9.32 6.41 7.30
N ALA A 158 8.09 6.22 6.81
CA ALA A 158 7.08 5.45 7.55
C ALA A 158 7.52 3.99 7.76
N LEU A 159 8.19 3.39 6.77
CA LEU A 159 8.69 2.04 6.83
C LEU A 159 9.83 1.91 7.84
N LYS A 160 10.79 2.84 7.83
CA LYS A 160 11.90 2.91 8.80
C LYS A 160 11.37 3.01 10.23
N LEU A 161 10.49 3.96 10.50
CA LEU A 161 9.86 4.15 11.80
C LEU A 161 9.07 2.90 12.26
N ALA A 162 8.44 2.19 11.34
CA ALA A 162 7.71 0.97 11.68
C ALA A 162 8.64 -0.19 12.07
N LEU A 163 9.82 -0.28 11.45
CA LEU A 163 10.84 -1.28 11.81
C LEU A 163 11.58 -0.95 13.11
N ASP A 164 11.73 0.33 13.41
CA ASP A 164 12.38 0.76 14.66
C ASP A 164 11.50 0.51 15.88
N ASP A 165 10.17 0.58 15.70
CA ASP A 165 9.21 0.33 16.78
C ASP A 165 8.18 -0.75 16.40
N LEU A 166 8.65 -1.95 16.09
CA LEU A 166 7.81 -3.12 15.80
C LEU A 166 6.81 -3.44 16.93
N PRO A 167 7.20 -3.38 18.24
CA PRO A 167 6.28 -3.67 19.33
C PRO A 167 5.07 -2.71 19.36
N HIS A 168 5.28 -1.45 19.10
CA HIS A 168 4.18 -0.48 19.02
C HIS A 168 3.24 -0.78 17.84
N GLN A 169 3.80 -1.13 16.69
CA GLN A 169 2.98 -1.51 15.52
C GLN A 169 2.19 -2.80 15.78
N ALA A 170 2.78 -3.78 16.46
CA ALA A 170 2.09 -5.01 16.88
C ALA A 170 0.92 -4.69 17.83
N LYS A 171 1.13 -3.88 18.89
CA LYS A 171 0.06 -3.42 19.78
C LYS A 171 -1.04 -2.66 19.02
N ARG A 172 -0.68 -1.84 18.03
CA ARG A 172 -1.62 -1.11 17.18
C ARG A 172 -2.48 -2.07 16.35
N LEU A 173 -1.88 -3.14 15.81
CA LEU A 173 -2.58 -4.18 15.07
C LEU A 173 -3.57 -4.93 15.94
N VAL A 174 -3.14 -5.41 17.11
CA VAL A 174 -3.99 -6.15 18.06
C VAL A 174 -5.18 -5.28 18.52
N ARG A 175 -4.93 -4.02 18.89
CA ARG A 175 -6.02 -3.07 19.24
C ARG A 175 -7.05 -2.95 18.13
N TRP A 176 -6.61 -2.93 16.87
CA TRP A 176 -7.53 -2.87 15.75
C TRP A 176 -8.33 -4.18 15.61
N GLN A 177 -7.69 -5.34 15.74
CA GLN A 177 -8.36 -6.64 15.68
C GLN A 177 -9.43 -6.77 16.76
N GLU A 178 -9.09 -6.43 18.00
CA GLU A 178 -10.02 -6.49 19.14
C GLU A 178 -11.20 -5.52 18.96
N ARG A 179 -10.98 -4.31 18.49
CA ARG A 179 -12.06 -3.37 18.16
C ARG A 179 -13.00 -3.92 17.08
N ARG A 180 -12.45 -4.66 16.13
CA ARG A 180 -13.26 -5.27 15.08
C ARG A 180 -14.05 -6.47 15.56
N LYS A 181 -13.48 -7.29 16.45
CA LYS A 181 -14.21 -8.38 17.11
C LYS A 181 -15.37 -7.85 17.96
N ALA A 182 -15.14 -6.76 18.70
CA ALA A 182 -16.16 -6.12 19.53
C ALA A 182 -17.23 -5.36 18.71
N SER A 183 -17.09 -5.21 17.40
CA SER A 183 -18.07 -4.52 16.56
C SER A 183 -19.30 -5.41 16.31
N PRO A 184 -20.54 -4.88 16.39
CA PRO A 184 -21.76 -5.65 16.14
C PRO A 184 -21.86 -6.20 14.71
N TRP A 185 -21.11 -5.66 13.78
CA TRP A 185 -21.07 -6.12 12.40
C TRP A 185 -19.86 -7.01 12.18
N PRO A 186 -20.04 -8.23 11.64
CA PRO A 186 -18.94 -9.15 11.38
C PRO A 186 -18.02 -8.54 10.31
N LYS A 187 -16.83 -8.15 10.73
CA LYS A 187 -15.79 -7.59 9.84
C LYS A 187 -14.57 -8.48 9.90
N SER A 188 -13.98 -8.74 8.74
CA SER A 188 -12.72 -9.50 8.71
C SER A 188 -11.65 -8.86 9.60
N THR A 189 -11.07 -9.66 10.48
CA THR A 189 -9.95 -9.28 11.35
C THR A 189 -8.59 -9.57 10.72
N MET A 190 -8.59 -10.17 9.53
CA MET A 190 -7.36 -10.49 8.83
C MET A 190 -6.68 -9.25 8.24
N PRO A 191 -5.45 -8.94 8.68
CA PRO A 191 -4.68 -7.80 8.15
C PRO A 191 -4.07 -8.12 6.80
N LEU A 192 -3.73 -9.38 6.54
CA LEU A 192 -3.09 -9.83 5.33
C LEU A 192 -4.13 -10.22 4.27
N ARG A 193 -3.76 -10.08 3.03
CA ARG A 193 -4.55 -10.52 1.88
C ARG A 193 -4.30 -12.01 1.63
N SER A 194 -5.34 -12.77 1.35
CA SER A 194 -5.21 -14.16 0.88
C SER A 194 -4.46 -14.23 -0.45
N GLY A 195 -3.66 -15.27 -0.65
CA GLY A 195 -2.85 -15.50 -1.83
C GLY A 195 -1.52 -14.74 -1.81
N ARG A 196 -0.94 -14.52 -2.99
CA ARG A 196 0.40 -13.95 -3.11
C ARG A 196 0.49 -12.54 -2.51
N PRO A 197 1.53 -12.27 -1.71
CA PRO A 197 1.73 -10.97 -1.11
C PRO A 197 1.94 -9.85 -2.13
N PRO A 198 1.58 -8.61 -1.81
CA PRO A 198 1.88 -7.46 -2.67
C PRO A 198 3.40 -7.34 -2.89
N GLY A 199 3.80 -7.18 -4.15
CA GLY A 199 5.22 -7.10 -4.51
C GLY A 199 5.89 -8.45 -4.75
N TYR A 200 5.20 -9.57 -4.52
CA TYR A 200 5.74 -10.90 -4.77
C TYR A 200 6.18 -11.07 -6.24
N ARG A 201 7.37 -11.64 -6.42
CA ARG A 201 7.92 -12.05 -7.71
C ARG A 201 8.12 -13.55 -7.75
N ARG A 202 7.75 -14.18 -8.86
CA ARG A 202 7.94 -15.63 -9.04
C ARG A 202 9.42 -16.01 -9.09
N LYS A 203 10.24 -15.14 -9.69
CA LYS A 203 11.71 -15.26 -9.69
C LYS A 203 12.24 -14.11 -8.82
N PRO A 204 12.88 -14.39 -7.69
CA PRO A 204 13.50 -13.37 -6.85
C PRO A 204 14.63 -12.69 -7.63
N ILE A 205 14.69 -11.39 -7.58
CA ILE A 205 15.73 -10.57 -8.22
C ILE A 205 16.55 -9.85 -7.14
N HIS A 206 15.91 -9.55 -6.01
CA HIS A 206 16.52 -8.82 -4.90
C HIS A 206 16.37 -9.62 -3.61
N GLU A 207 17.28 -9.44 -2.69
CA GLU A 207 17.23 -10.03 -1.34
C GLU A 207 15.87 -9.79 -0.65
N VAL A 208 15.24 -8.65 -0.87
CA VAL A 208 13.91 -8.34 -0.33
C VAL A 208 12.83 -9.32 -0.77
N ASP A 209 12.97 -9.93 -1.93
CA ASP A 209 11.98 -10.90 -2.44
C ASP A 209 12.05 -12.21 -1.64
N GLU A 210 13.24 -12.63 -1.22
CA GLU A 210 13.48 -13.81 -0.37
C GLU A 210 12.98 -13.55 1.05
N VAL A 211 13.32 -12.39 1.64
CA VAL A 211 12.82 -11.96 2.94
C VAL A 211 11.29 -11.91 2.95
N LEU A 212 10.67 -11.45 1.85
CA LEU A 212 9.22 -11.42 1.75
C LEU A 212 8.60 -12.84 1.78
N VAL A 213 9.19 -13.79 1.07
CA VAL A 213 8.71 -15.18 1.02
C VAL A 213 8.79 -15.81 2.41
N GLU A 214 9.92 -15.64 3.10
CA GLU A 214 10.10 -16.14 4.45
C GLU A 214 9.11 -15.49 5.43
N CYS A 215 9.01 -14.17 5.43
CA CYS A 215 8.06 -13.45 6.28
C CYS A 215 6.61 -13.84 5.99
N ASP A 216 6.25 -14.12 4.73
CA ASP A 216 4.91 -14.54 4.37
C ASP A 216 4.57 -15.92 4.96
N PHE A 217 5.46 -16.86 4.79
CA PHE A 217 5.32 -18.19 5.37
C PHE A 217 5.15 -18.11 6.90
N LEU A 218 6.06 -17.41 7.58
CA LEU A 218 6.03 -17.25 9.03
C LEU A 218 4.76 -16.55 9.52
N ALA A 219 4.27 -15.54 8.82
CA ALA A 219 3.06 -14.83 9.21
C ALA A 219 1.82 -15.71 9.11
N TRP A 220 1.74 -16.59 8.12
CA TRP A 220 0.64 -17.56 8.02
C TRP A 220 0.72 -18.61 9.12
N GLU A 221 1.91 -19.11 9.46
CA GLU A 221 2.10 -20.01 10.61
C GLU A 221 1.70 -19.32 11.93
N ALA A 222 2.11 -18.06 12.12
CA ALA A 222 1.74 -17.29 13.33
C ALA A 222 0.24 -17.03 13.49
N MET A 223 -0.52 -17.09 12.40
CA MET A 223 -1.99 -16.90 12.41
C MET A 223 -2.78 -18.20 12.55
N LYS A 224 -2.14 -19.35 12.45
CA LYS A 224 -2.81 -20.62 12.73
C LYS A 224 -3.16 -20.68 14.21
N PRO A 225 -4.37 -21.13 14.58
CA PRO A 225 -4.68 -21.39 15.98
C PRO A 225 -3.76 -22.51 16.49
N ASP A 226 -3.23 -22.34 17.70
CA ASP A 226 -2.49 -23.42 18.34
C ASP A 226 -3.47 -24.57 18.59
N THR A 227 -3.29 -25.67 17.88
CA THR A 227 -4.11 -26.91 17.97
C THR A 227 -3.51 -27.90 18.98
N SER A 228 -2.84 -27.39 20.01
CA SER A 228 -2.29 -28.22 21.09
C SER A 228 -3.29 -28.41 22.21
#